data_91c49bba92b8cd03c081d7cce31a13c7
#
_entry.id   91c49bba92b8cd03c081d7cce31a13c7
#
_cell.length_a   1.000
_cell.length_b   1.000
_cell.length_c   1.000
_cell.angle_alpha   90.00
_cell.angle_beta   90.00
_cell.angle_gamma   90.00
#
_symmetry.space_group_name_H-M   'P 1'
#
loop_
_entity.id
_entity.type
_entity.pdbx_description
1 polymer ?
#
loop_
_entity_poly.entity_id
_entity_poly.type
_entity_poly.pdbx_seq_one_letter_code
_entity_poly.pdbx_strand_id
1 'polypeptide(L)' 'MKNVSIEMSARAAAAVRQILFDAQKGYTTGPSVPERVFEIREVITDLDDAISAVVE' A
#
# COMPACT_ATOMS: atom_id res chain seq x y z
N MET A 1 -9.20 5.13 18.18
CA MET A 1 -8.15 5.42 17.20
C MET A 1 -8.74 6.15 16.00
N LYS A 2 -8.05 7.12 15.49
CA LYS A 2 -8.55 7.92 14.38
C LYS A 2 -8.05 7.37 13.06
N ASN A 3 -8.94 7.32 12.08
CA ASN A 3 -8.59 6.88 10.73
C ASN A 3 -8.38 8.09 9.85
N VAL A 4 -7.48 7.93 8.88
CA VAL A 4 -7.21 8.96 7.90
C VAL A 4 -7.87 8.54 6.59
N SER A 5 -8.63 9.45 6.00
CA SER A 5 -9.26 9.18 4.70
C SER A 5 -8.64 10.10 3.66
N ILE A 6 -8.30 9.50 2.51
CA ILE A 6 -7.69 10.22 1.40
C ILE A 6 -8.45 9.87 0.13
N GLU A 7 -8.74 10.91 -0.68
CA GLU A 7 -9.34 10.68 -1.99
C GLU A 7 -8.29 10.82 -3.07
N MET A 8 -8.28 9.89 -4.02
CA MET A 8 -7.38 9.95 -5.16
C MET A 8 -7.99 9.16 -6.31
N SER A 9 -7.55 9.47 -7.52
CA SER A 9 -7.99 8.71 -8.68
C SER A 9 -7.47 7.29 -8.62
N ALA A 10 -8.13 6.37 -9.33
CA ALA A 10 -7.67 4.99 -9.40
C ALA A 10 -6.25 4.89 -9.98
N ARG A 11 -5.93 5.78 -10.92
CA ARG A 11 -4.59 5.83 -11.51
C ARG A 11 -3.54 6.24 -10.47
N ALA A 12 -3.85 7.25 -9.66
CA ALA A 12 -2.94 7.69 -8.61
C ALA A 12 -2.77 6.60 -7.56
N ALA A 13 -3.85 5.94 -7.19
CA ALA A 13 -3.81 4.85 -6.21
C ALA A 13 -2.94 3.70 -6.72
N ALA A 14 -3.04 3.36 -8.00
CA ALA A 14 -2.23 2.30 -8.60
C ALA A 14 -0.75 2.68 -8.59
N ALA A 15 -0.42 3.95 -8.85
CA ALA A 15 0.96 4.41 -8.82
C ALA A 15 1.53 4.32 -7.40
N VAL A 16 0.78 4.75 -6.41
CA VAL A 16 1.22 4.67 -5.02
C VAL A 16 1.41 3.21 -4.60
N ARG A 17 0.49 2.35 -4.99
CA ARG A 17 0.58 0.93 -4.70
C ARG A 17 1.88 0.34 -5.26
N GLN A 18 2.23 0.70 -6.49
CA GLN A 18 3.46 0.21 -7.12
C GLN A 18 4.70 0.67 -6.36
N ILE A 19 4.71 1.94 -5.94
CA ILE A 19 5.84 2.49 -5.18
C ILE A 19 5.99 1.75 -3.86
N LEU A 20 4.88 1.49 -3.18
CA LEU A 20 4.89 0.78 -1.91
C LEU A 20 5.35 -0.67 -2.08
N PHE A 21 4.95 -1.31 -3.17
CA PHE A 21 5.37 -2.67 -3.47
C PHE A 21 6.87 -2.75 -3.63
N ASP A 22 7.44 -1.79 -4.37
CA ASP A 22 8.90 -1.74 -4.57
C ASP A 22 9.62 -1.44 -3.26
N ALA A 23 9.07 -0.56 -2.44
CA ALA A 23 9.68 -0.21 -1.16
C ALA A 23 9.73 -1.43 -0.23
N GLN A 24 8.67 -2.23 -0.20
CA GLN A 24 8.64 -3.39 0.68
C GLN A 24 9.72 -4.42 0.32
N LYS A 25 10.09 -4.52 -0.95
CA LYS A 25 11.13 -5.44 -1.37
C LYS A 25 12.47 -5.11 -0.70
N GLY A 26 12.77 -3.83 -0.57
CA GLY A 26 14.00 -3.41 0.10
C GLY A 26 14.03 -3.80 1.56
N TYR A 27 12.89 -3.77 2.22
CA TYR A 27 12.80 -4.12 3.63
C TYR A 27 12.84 -5.62 3.89
N THR A 28 12.51 -6.43 2.89
CA THR A 28 12.43 -7.88 3.08
C THR A 28 13.71 -8.61 2.71
N THR A 29 14.76 -7.90 2.31
CA THR A 29 16.02 -8.53 1.92
C THR A 29 17.00 -8.69 3.09
N GLY A 30 16.68 -8.13 4.26
CA GLY A 30 17.55 -8.22 5.43
C GLY A 30 17.25 -9.43 6.28
N PRO A 31 18.05 -9.63 7.34
CA PRO A 31 17.90 -10.79 8.23
C PRO A 31 16.65 -10.72 9.09
N SER A 32 16.05 -9.56 9.22
CA SER A 32 14.81 -9.41 9.95
C SER A 32 13.88 -8.47 9.17
N VAL A 33 12.58 -8.70 9.32
CA VAL A 33 11.57 -7.90 8.64
C VAL A 33 11.07 -6.82 9.59
N PRO A 34 11.31 -5.54 9.29
CA PRO A 34 10.87 -4.47 10.19
C PRO A 34 9.34 -4.30 10.18
N GLU A 35 8.85 -3.70 11.25
CA GLU A 35 7.42 -3.43 11.40
C GLU A 35 6.85 -2.61 10.24
N ARG A 36 7.69 -1.77 9.64
CA ARG A 36 7.27 -0.92 8.52
C ARG A 36 6.71 -1.74 7.37
N VAL A 37 7.20 -2.96 7.15
CA VAL A 37 6.71 -3.82 6.09
C VAL A 37 5.25 -4.17 6.30
N PHE A 38 4.84 -4.42 7.53
CA PHE A 38 3.44 -4.75 7.82
C PHE A 38 2.54 -3.55 7.58
N GLU A 39 3.01 -2.36 7.94
CA GLU A 39 2.27 -1.13 7.65
C GLU A 39 2.10 -0.91 6.16
N ILE A 40 3.17 -1.14 5.39
CA ILE A 40 3.13 -1.00 3.94
C ILE A 40 2.15 -1.99 3.33
N ARG A 41 2.18 -3.23 3.78
CA ARG A 41 1.27 -4.27 3.28
C ARG A 41 -0.18 -3.95 3.57
N GLU A 42 -0.45 -3.37 4.74
CA GLU A 42 -1.79 -2.95 5.10
C GLU A 42 -2.30 -1.87 4.14
N VAL A 43 -1.45 -0.89 3.83
CA VAL A 43 -1.83 0.17 2.89
C VAL A 43 -2.04 -0.40 1.49
N ILE A 44 -1.19 -1.33 1.05
CA ILE A 44 -1.34 -1.98 -0.25
C ILE A 44 -2.69 -2.69 -0.33
N THR A 45 -3.07 -3.41 0.71
CA THR A 45 -4.36 -4.11 0.75
C THR A 45 -5.52 -3.12 0.66
N ASP A 46 -5.43 -2.02 1.41
CA ASP A 46 -6.48 -1.00 1.38
C ASP A 46 -6.59 -0.36 0.00
N LEU A 47 -5.45 -0.10 -0.65
CA LEU A 47 -5.45 0.45 -1.99
C LEU A 47 -6.03 -0.53 -3.01
N ASP A 48 -5.70 -1.82 -2.89
CA ASP A 48 -6.25 -2.84 -3.77
C ASP A 48 -7.77 -2.91 -3.65
N ASP A 49 -8.28 -2.88 -2.42
CA ASP A 49 -9.72 -2.92 -2.18
C ASP A 49 -10.40 -1.68 -2.78
N ALA A 50 -9.80 -0.52 -2.58
CA ALA A 50 -10.35 0.73 -3.10
C ALA A 50 -10.36 0.75 -4.62
N ILE A 51 -9.28 0.28 -5.26
CA ILE A 51 -9.18 0.22 -6.71
C ILE A 51 -10.21 -0.75 -7.27
N SER A 52 -10.37 -1.90 -6.64
CA SER A 52 -11.34 -2.90 -7.07
C SER A 52 -12.77 -2.38 -6.97
N ALA A 53 -13.05 -1.52 -6.01
CA ALA A 53 -14.37 -0.94 -5.84
C ALA A 53 -14.72 0.05 -6.95
N VAL A 54 -13.70 0.69 -7.55
CA VAL A 54 -13.89 1.70 -8.58
C VAL A 54 -13.84 1.09 -9.98
N VAL A 55 -12.94 0.16 -10.21
CA VAL A 55 -12.75 -0.48 -11.52
C VAL A 55 -13.63 -1.72 -11.59
N GLU A 56 -14.67 -1.62 -12.35
CA GLU A 56 -15.62 -2.73 -12.48
C GLU A 56 -15.47 -3.39 -13.82
#